data_a4dc57de677b555bfdb19f4c2a87c028
#
_entry.id   a4dc57de677b555bfdb19f4c2a87c028
#
_cell.length_a   1.000
_cell.length_b   1.000
_cell.length_c   1.000
_cell.angle_alpha   90.00
_cell.angle_beta   90.00
_cell.angle_gamma   90.00
#
_symmetry.space_group_name_H-M   'P 1'
#
loop_
_entity.id
_entity.type
_entity.pdbx_description
1 polymer ?
#
loop_
_entity_poly.entity_id
_entity_poly.type
_entity_poly.pdbx_seq_one_letter_code
_entity_poly.pdbx_strand_id
1 'polypeptide(L)'
;MEQKVNIDILNDSQKQALVCMYYAMLPKTDVRYKQRMHDWEVLEKRFGIKKSTYRYAKDTFDSYFTGNGRKGWGESRDLKRRGIAYQEVFDLYKDYSADQLEKAVAEIIHRYEYEEPTFVSMKCGFTETVHNILNGNKYITVDGVYTLKEELNIGKTVFVTLGASCIL
;
A
#
# COMPACT_ATOMS: atom_id res chain seq x y z
N MET A 1 0.39 -8.93 28.20
CA MET A 1 -0.57 -9.05 27.10
C MET A 1 0.12 -8.66 25.80
N GLU A 2 0.13 -9.54 24.82
CA GLU A 2 0.73 -9.23 23.51
C GLU A 2 -0.21 -8.24 22.80
N GLN A 3 0.26 -7.03 22.57
CA GLN A 3 -0.54 -5.98 21.93
C GLN A 3 -0.64 -6.31 20.43
N LYS A 4 -1.78 -6.82 20.00
CA LYS A 4 -2.01 -7.20 18.61
C LYS A 4 -2.16 -5.94 17.76
N VAL A 5 -1.39 -5.83 16.69
CA VAL A 5 -1.53 -4.77 15.68
C VAL A 5 -2.85 -4.96 14.93
N ASN A 6 -3.71 -3.95 14.96
CA ASN A 6 -4.93 -3.96 14.16
C ASN A 6 -4.66 -3.31 12.81
N ILE A 7 -4.57 -4.13 11.77
CA ILE A 7 -4.28 -3.66 10.41
C ILE A 7 -5.51 -3.07 9.70
N ASP A 8 -6.72 -3.29 10.22
CA ASP A 8 -7.95 -2.83 9.57
C ASP A 8 -8.15 -1.31 9.72
N ILE A 9 -7.50 -0.70 10.72
CA ILE A 9 -7.50 0.76 10.90
C ILE A 9 -6.49 1.48 10.00
N LEU A 10 -5.57 0.76 9.37
CA LEU A 10 -4.53 1.31 8.52
C LEU A 10 -5.02 1.42 7.07
N ASN A 11 -4.79 2.57 6.46
CA ASN A 11 -4.97 2.71 5.02
C ASN A 11 -3.81 2.03 4.24
N ASP A 12 -3.96 1.90 2.93
CA ASP A 12 -2.97 1.19 2.09
C ASP A 12 -1.57 1.82 2.14
N SER A 13 -1.47 3.15 2.21
CA SER A 13 -0.16 3.82 2.33
C SER A 13 0.50 3.52 3.67
N GLN A 14 -0.27 3.46 4.74
CA GLN A 14 0.22 3.09 6.07
C GLN A 14 0.61 1.61 6.14
N LYS A 15 -0.16 0.70 5.51
CA LYS A 15 0.20 -0.72 5.41
C LYS A 15 1.51 -0.92 4.65
N GLN A 16 1.71 -0.24 3.52
CA GLN A 16 2.96 -0.26 2.76
C GLN A 16 4.14 0.28 3.60
N ALA A 17 3.92 1.39 4.33
CA ALA A 17 4.92 1.95 5.22
C ALA A 17 5.29 0.99 6.36
N LEU A 18 4.31 0.27 6.94
CA LEU A 18 4.54 -0.72 7.99
C LEU A 18 5.39 -1.89 7.50
N VAL A 19 5.15 -2.39 6.28
CA VAL A 19 5.99 -3.42 5.66
C VAL A 19 7.42 -2.93 5.50
N CYS A 20 7.62 -1.70 5.03
CA CYS A 20 8.96 -1.12 4.88
C CYS A 20 9.67 -0.94 6.23
N MET A 21 8.96 -0.46 7.24
CA MET A 21 9.46 -0.28 8.59
C MET A 21 9.87 -1.62 9.22
N TYR A 22 9.05 -2.66 9.11
CA TYR A 22 9.35 -4.00 9.59
C TYR A 22 10.68 -4.52 9.04
N TYR A 23 10.91 -4.42 7.74
CA TYR A 23 12.18 -4.83 7.14
C TYR A 23 13.37 -3.94 7.51
N ALA A 24 13.12 -2.69 7.89
CA ALA A 24 14.16 -1.82 8.45
C ALA A 24 14.60 -2.24 9.86
N MET A 25 13.71 -2.85 10.64
CA MET A 25 14.04 -3.35 11.98
C MET A 25 14.89 -4.63 11.94
N LEU A 26 14.70 -5.47 10.92
CA LEU A 26 15.39 -6.75 10.82
C LEU A 26 16.84 -6.59 10.39
N PRO A 27 17.82 -7.23 11.07
CA PRO A 27 19.20 -7.32 10.58
C PRO A 27 19.26 -8.16 9.28
N LYS A 28 20.27 -7.90 8.44
CA LYS A 28 20.44 -8.66 7.18
C LYS A 28 20.62 -10.15 7.37
N THR A 29 21.10 -10.55 8.55
CA THR A 29 21.32 -11.95 8.94
C THR A 29 20.04 -12.67 9.36
N ASP A 30 18.97 -11.92 9.65
CA ASP A 30 17.68 -12.52 9.99
C ASP A 30 17.10 -13.24 8.76
N VAL A 31 16.64 -14.46 8.96
CA VAL A 31 16.06 -15.28 7.88
C VAL A 31 14.85 -14.61 7.24
N ARG A 32 14.04 -13.90 8.02
CA ARG A 32 12.86 -13.18 7.57
C ARG A 32 13.20 -12.02 6.62
N TYR A 33 14.40 -11.44 6.76
CA TYR A 33 14.83 -10.36 5.88
C TYR A 33 14.90 -10.76 4.40
N LYS A 34 15.06 -12.04 4.10
CA LYS A 34 15.08 -12.54 2.72
C LYS A 34 13.72 -12.45 2.06
N GLN A 35 12.65 -12.58 2.83
CA GLN A 35 11.27 -12.54 2.34
C GLN A 35 10.89 -11.17 1.71
N ARG A 36 11.58 -10.10 2.05
CA ARG A 36 11.32 -8.75 1.52
C ARG A 36 11.21 -8.66 -0.01
N MET A 37 11.93 -9.52 -0.72
CA MET A 37 11.92 -9.47 -2.19
C MET A 37 10.57 -9.94 -2.74
N HIS A 38 10.02 -10.99 -2.17
CA HIS A 38 8.67 -11.46 -2.47
C HIS A 38 7.63 -10.40 -2.09
N ASP A 39 7.71 -9.88 -0.88
CA ASP A 39 6.71 -8.92 -0.39
C ASP A 39 6.71 -7.63 -1.22
N TRP A 40 7.88 -7.17 -1.67
CA TRP A 40 7.95 -6.04 -2.59
C TRP A 40 7.42 -6.36 -3.99
N GLU A 41 7.50 -7.61 -4.44
CA GLU A 41 6.83 -8.05 -5.67
C GLU A 41 5.32 -8.04 -5.54
N VAL A 42 4.80 -8.49 -4.42
CA VAL A 42 3.37 -8.41 -4.10
C VAL A 42 2.90 -6.96 -4.11
N LEU A 43 3.62 -6.08 -3.41
CA LEU A 43 3.29 -4.66 -3.36
C LEU A 43 3.40 -3.98 -4.75
N GLU A 44 4.44 -4.30 -5.53
CA GLU A 44 4.60 -3.78 -6.91
C GLU A 44 3.43 -4.21 -7.79
N LYS A 45 3.08 -5.49 -7.74
CA LYS A 45 1.94 -6.04 -8.51
C LYS A 45 0.62 -5.38 -8.10
N ARG A 46 0.43 -5.14 -6.81
CA ARG A 46 -0.81 -4.58 -6.27
C ARG A 46 -0.99 -3.09 -6.58
N PHE A 47 0.07 -2.30 -6.44
CA PHE A 47 0.01 -0.83 -6.49
C PHE A 47 0.71 -0.21 -7.69
N GLY A 48 1.38 -0.98 -8.53
CA GLY A 48 2.15 -0.47 -9.67
C GLY A 48 3.39 0.34 -9.28
N ILE A 49 3.79 0.33 -8.01
CA ILE A 49 4.93 1.07 -7.48
C ILE A 49 6.17 0.18 -7.53
N LYS A 50 7.23 0.64 -8.21
CA LYS A 50 8.46 -0.14 -8.40
C LYS A 50 9.07 -0.62 -7.07
N LYS A 51 9.57 -1.85 -7.03
CA LYS A 51 10.29 -2.44 -5.88
C LYS A 51 11.39 -1.55 -5.32
N SER A 52 12.08 -0.82 -6.18
CA SER A 52 13.10 0.14 -5.75
C SER A 52 12.57 1.24 -4.83
N THR A 53 11.31 1.64 -4.99
CA THR A 53 10.66 2.64 -4.13
C THR A 53 10.50 2.11 -2.70
N TYR A 54 10.07 0.86 -2.55
CA TYR A 54 9.97 0.20 -1.24
C TYR A 54 11.33 -0.01 -0.59
N ARG A 55 12.35 -0.36 -1.39
CA ARG A 55 13.74 -0.41 -0.91
C ARG A 55 14.18 0.93 -0.35
N TYR A 56 13.97 2.03 -1.07
CA TYR A 56 14.34 3.37 -0.60
C TYR A 56 13.52 3.78 0.64
N ALA A 57 12.26 3.39 0.71
CA ALA A 57 11.43 3.63 1.87
C ALA A 57 11.97 2.91 3.10
N LYS A 58 12.31 1.63 2.98
CA LYS A 58 12.97 0.87 4.03
C LYS A 58 14.29 1.52 4.45
N ASP A 59 15.14 1.90 3.48
CA ASP A 59 16.43 2.54 3.77
C ASP A 59 16.27 3.88 4.52
N THR A 60 15.13 4.57 4.38
CA THR A 60 14.80 5.76 5.17
C THR A 60 14.53 5.41 6.62
N PHE A 61 13.84 4.29 6.89
CA PHE A 61 13.63 3.81 8.25
C PHE A 61 14.88 3.24 8.91
N ASP A 62 15.84 2.72 8.15
CA ASP A 62 17.05 2.05 8.69
C ASP A 62 17.79 2.92 9.72
N SER A 63 17.82 4.24 9.55
CA SER A 63 18.53 5.15 10.45
C SER A 63 17.89 5.27 11.84
N TYR A 64 16.65 4.86 11.97
CA TYR A 64 15.93 4.92 13.25
C TYR A 64 16.08 3.64 14.09
N PHE A 65 16.64 2.58 13.51
CA PHE A 65 16.79 1.27 14.17
C PHE A 65 18.25 0.85 14.26
N THR A 66 18.86 1.05 15.42
CA THR A 66 20.31 0.82 15.64
C THR A 66 20.73 -0.65 15.62
N GLY A 67 19.79 -1.57 15.87
CA GLY A 67 20.06 -3.03 15.93
C GLY A 67 20.15 -3.72 14.57
N ASN A 68 19.83 -3.06 13.47
CA ASN A 68 19.74 -3.67 12.14
C ASN A 68 21.10 -3.79 11.39
N GLY A 69 22.17 -3.22 11.96
CA GLY A 69 23.50 -3.21 11.35
C GLY A 69 23.65 -2.36 10.08
N ARG A 70 22.71 -1.45 9.82
CA ARG A 70 22.70 -0.56 8.63
C ARG A 70 22.70 0.91 9.06
N LYS A 71 23.39 1.73 8.29
CA LYS A 71 23.41 3.19 8.52
C LYS A 71 22.21 3.92 7.88
N GLY A 72 21.50 3.26 6.98
CA GLY A 72 20.45 3.88 6.19
C GLY A 72 20.97 5.07 5.37
N TRP A 73 20.09 6.04 5.11
CA TRP A 73 20.44 7.26 4.38
C TRP A 73 20.86 8.42 5.30
N GLY A 74 21.07 8.14 6.59
CA GLY A 74 21.49 9.11 7.60
C GLY A 74 20.35 10.00 8.12
N GLU A 75 20.65 10.75 9.16
CA GLU A 75 19.70 11.55 9.96
C GLU A 75 18.98 12.68 9.19
N SER A 76 19.43 12.99 7.98
CA SER A 76 18.92 14.13 7.20
C SER A 76 17.61 13.86 6.44
N ARG A 77 17.06 12.66 6.49
CA ARG A 77 15.83 12.33 5.77
C ARG A 77 14.67 12.16 6.72
N ASP A 78 13.95 13.24 6.90
CA ASP A 78 12.67 13.31 7.58
C ASP A 78 11.66 12.33 6.91
N LEU A 79 11.07 11.44 7.71
CA LEU A 79 10.03 10.51 7.25
C LEU A 79 8.86 11.24 6.60
N LYS A 80 8.52 12.45 7.06
CA LYS A 80 7.47 13.29 6.47
C LYS A 80 7.71 13.61 5.00
N ARG A 81 8.97 13.74 4.60
CA ARG A 81 9.34 13.95 3.19
C ARG A 81 9.07 12.74 2.32
N ARG A 82 9.00 11.56 2.92
CA ARG A 82 8.61 10.33 2.24
C ARG A 82 7.11 10.23 2.04
N GLY A 83 6.37 10.82 2.96
CA GLY A 83 4.91 10.84 3.01
C GLY A 83 4.43 10.77 4.45
N ILE A 84 3.28 11.38 4.72
CA ILE A 84 2.74 11.46 6.08
C ILE A 84 2.51 10.07 6.69
N ALA A 85 2.10 9.09 5.88
CA ALA A 85 1.87 7.71 6.30
C ALA A 85 3.12 7.05 6.91
N TYR A 86 4.31 7.42 6.45
CA TYR A 86 5.57 6.88 6.99
C TYR A 86 5.85 7.42 8.39
N GLN A 87 5.58 8.69 8.62
CA GLN A 87 5.72 9.29 9.95
C GLN A 87 4.67 8.73 10.91
N GLU A 88 3.42 8.65 10.48
CA GLU A 88 2.32 8.12 11.31
C GLU A 88 2.59 6.68 11.76
N VAL A 89 3.03 5.82 10.84
CA VAL A 89 3.37 4.43 11.16
C VAL A 89 4.56 4.35 12.10
N PHE A 90 5.58 5.18 11.90
CA PHE A 90 6.70 5.23 12.81
C PHE A 90 6.27 5.64 14.22
N ASP A 91 5.46 6.69 14.35
CA ASP A 91 4.99 7.18 15.65
C ASP A 91 4.13 6.14 16.39
N LEU A 92 3.34 5.36 15.63
CA LEU A 92 2.47 4.32 16.19
C LEU A 92 3.25 3.06 16.63
N TYR A 93 4.29 2.69 15.89
CA TYR A 93 4.89 1.34 16.03
C TYR A 93 6.40 1.33 16.31
N LYS A 94 7.06 2.47 16.51
CA LYS A 94 8.52 2.56 16.78
C LYS A 94 8.98 1.78 17.99
N ASP A 95 8.10 1.60 18.98
CA ASP A 95 8.37 0.90 20.23
C ASP A 95 8.04 -0.60 20.17
N TYR A 96 7.54 -1.08 19.03
CA TYR A 96 7.29 -2.50 18.81
C TYR A 96 8.56 -3.20 18.35
N SER A 97 8.69 -4.47 18.71
CA SER A 97 9.74 -5.33 18.14
C SER A 97 9.31 -5.87 16.76
N ALA A 98 10.28 -6.32 15.96
CA ALA A 98 9.99 -6.99 14.70
C ALA A 98 9.08 -8.21 14.90
N ASP A 99 9.26 -8.98 15.98
CA ASP A 99 8.43 -10.15 16.27
C ASP A 99 6.96 -9.80 16.52
N GLN A 100 6.70 -8.64 17.14
CA GLN A 100 5.33 -8.15 17.34
C GLN A 100 4.67 -7.69 16.05
N LEU A 101 5.44 -7.20 15.08
CA LEU A 101 4.92 -6.74 13.78
C LEU A 101 4.81 -7.86 12.75
N GLU A 102 5.52 -8.98 12.93
CA GLU A 102 5.62 -10.06 11.94
C GLU A 102 4.25 -10.56 11.45
N LYS A 103 3.36 -10.89 12.39
CA LYS A 103 2.02 -11.39 12.06
C LYS A 103 1.19 -10.38 11.27
N ALA A 104 1.30 -9.10 11.65
CA ALA A 104 0.58 -8.03 10.97
C ALA A 104 1.09 -7.83 9.54
N VAL A 105 2.41 -7.87 9.34
CA VAL A 105 3.02 -7.75 8.01
C VAL A 105 2.67 -8.97 7.15
N ALA A 106 2.76 -10.18 7.69
CA ALA A 106 2.36 -11.39 6.98
C ALA A 106 0.88 -11.34 6.54
N GLU A 107 0.00 -10.86 7.41
CA GLU A 107 -1.43 -10.69 7.09
C GLU A 107 -1.65 -9.63 6.01
N ILE A 108 -0.95 -8.48 6.06
CA ILE A 108 -1.02 -7.45 5.02
C ILE A 108 -0.62 -8.03 3.66
N ILE A 109 0.52 -8.71 3.60
CA ILE A 109 1.03 -9.30 2.35
C ILE A 109 0.08 -10.37 1.83
N HIS A 110 -0.41 -11.26 2.69
CA HIS A 110 -1.39 -12.27 2.31
C HIS A 110 -2.65 -11.65 1.70
N ARG A 111 -3.21 -10.61 2.32
CA ARG A 111 -4.38 -9.92 1.77
C ARG A 111 -4.09 -9.30 0.41
N TYR A 112 -2.93 -8.68 0.22
CA TYR A 112 -2.56 -8.08 -1.07
C TYR A 112 -2.24 -9.10 -2.16
N GLU A 113 -1.81 -10.29 -1.80
CA GLU A 113 -1.49 -11.35 -2.75
C GLU A 113 -2.73 -12.13 -3.21
N TYR A 114 -3.67 -12.40 -2.29
CA TYR A 114 -4.76 -13.33 -2.53
C TYR A 114 -6.16 -12.69 -2.52
N GLU A 115 -6.33 -11.54 -1.88
CA GLU A 115 -7.61 -10.87 -1.90
C GLU A 115 -7.71 -9.95 -3.12
N GLU A 116 -8.78 -10.12 -3.88
CA GLU A 116 -9.09 -9.16 -4.93
C GLU A 116 -9.26 -7.75 -4.32
N PRO A 117 -8.87 -6.69 -5.05
CA PRO A 117 -9.13 -5.34 -4.59
C PRO A 117 -10.62 -5.20 -4.32
N THR A 118 -10.99 -5.08 -3.07
CA THR A 118 -12.35 -4.71 -2.73
C THR A 118 -12.57 -3.30 -3.25
N PHE A 119 -13.38 -3.17 -4.28
CA PHE A 119 -13.79 -1.87 -4.86
C PHE A 119 -14.61 -1.01 -3.89
N VAL A 120 -14.61 -1.33 -2.62
CA VAL A 120 -15.50 -0.82 -1.57
C VAL A 120 -14.99 0.48 -0.95
N SER A 121 -14.21 1.26 -1.50
CA SER A 121 -14.04 2.65 -1.02
C SER A 121 -13.32 3.55 -2.00
N MET A 122 -13.60 3.31 -3.25
CA MET A 122 -13.06 4.24 -4.21
C MET A 122 -13.92 5.50 -4.18
N LYS A 123 -13.44 6.52 -3.52
CA LYS A 123 -13.66 7.86 -4.04
C LYS A 123 -12.92 7.91 -5.37
N CYS A 124 -13.51 7.31 -6.40
CA CYS A 124 -12.91 7.26 -7.70
C CYS A 124 -12.75 8.68 -8.21
N GLY A 125 -11.52 9.11 -8.33
CA GLY A 125 -11.20 10.25 -9.16
C GLY A 125 -11.53 9.94 -10.62
N PHE A 126 -11.72 10.96 -11.43
CA PHE A 126 -12.01 10.82 -12.85
C PHE A 126 -11.07 9.82 -13.56
N THR A 127 -9.79 9.90 -13.29
CA THR A 127 -8.77 9.01 -13.89
C THR A 127 -9.02 7.54 -13.58
N GLU A 128 -9.42 7.24 -12.37
CA GLU A 128 -9.69 5.88 -11.92
C GLU A 128 -10.98 5.33 -12.53
N THR A 129 -12.00 6.18 -12.66
CA THR A 129 -13.23 5.84 -13.37
C THR A 129 -12.95 5.47 -14.83
N VAL A 130 -12.15 6.25 -15.52
CA VAL A 130 -11.75 5.96 -16.91
C VAL A 130 -10.97 4.66 -16.99
N HIS A 131 -10.05 4.41 -16.07
CA HIS A 131 -9.29 3.17 -16.01
C HIS A 131 -10.19 1.95 -15.85
N ASN A 132 -11.17 2.02 -14.97
CA ASN A 132 -12.13 0.95 -14.75
C ASN A 132 -12.97 0.66 -15.99
N ILE A 133 -13.41 1.69 -16.70
CA ILE A 133 -14.15 1.53 -17.95
C ILE A 133 -13.28 0.85 -19.00
N LEU A 134 -12.06 1.30 -19.20
CA LEU A 134 -11.15 0.75 -20.20
C LEU A 134 -10.76 -0.70 -19.91
N ASN A 135 -10.74 -1.10 -18.64
CA ASN A 135 -10.45 -2.48 -18.23
C ASN A 135 -11.69 -3.41 -18.26
N GLY A 136 -12.81 -2.93 -18.75
CA GLY A 136 -14.00 -3.77 -18.92
C GLY A 136 -14.81 -4.01 -17.64
N ASN A 137 -14.66 -3.18 -16.65
CA ASN A 137 -15.45 -3.29 -15.43
C ASN A 137 -16.93 -3.03 -15.72
N LYS A 138 -17.80 -3.82 -15.10
CA LYS A 138 -19.24 -3.78 -15.34
C LYS A 138 -19.95 -2.58 -14.75
N TYR A 139 -19.30 -1.86 -13.89
CA TYR A 139 -19.85 -0.68 -13.24
C TYR A 139 -18.80 0.39 -13.03
N ILE A 140 -19.25 1.58 -12.92
CA ILE A 140 -18.44 2.75 -12.60
C ILE A 140 -19.09 3.52 -11.46
N THR A 141 -18.27 4.21 -10.70
CA THR A 141 -18.72 5.06 -9.60
C THR A 141 -18.32 6.49 -9.85
N VAL A 142 -19.26 7.39 -9.76
CA VAL A 142 -19.04 8.81 -9.79
C VAL A 142 -19.78 9.43 -8.62
N ASP A 143 -19.05 10.14 -7.77
CA ASP A 143 -19.60 10.78 -6.56
C ASP A 143 -20.43 9.82 -5.67
N GLY A 144 -20.02 8.56 -5.60
CA GLY A 144 -20.72 7.53 -4.82
C GLY A 144 -21.94 6.92 -5.50
N VAL A 145 -22.24 7.31 -6.72
CA VAL A 145 -23.31 6.69 -7.51
C VAL A 145 -22.74 5.57 -8.36
N TYR A 146 -23.36 4.41 -8.27
CA TYR A 146 -23.00 3.24 -9.05
C TYR A 146 -23.94 3.11 -10.25
N THR A 147 -23.36 2.90 -11.39
CA THR A 147 -24.13 2.61 -12.59
C THR A 147 -23.64 1.30 -13.17
N LEU A 148 -24.54 0.37 -13.31
CA LEU A 148 -24.25 -0.92 -13.95
C LEU A 148 -23.97 -0.71 -15.44
N LYS A 149 -22.96 -1.36 -15.94
CA LYS A 149 -22.46 -1.23 -17.30
C LYS A 149 -22.40 -2.56 -18.02
N GLU A 150 -23.38 -3.41 -17.82
CA GLU A 150 -23.45 -4.67 -18.57
C GLU A 150 -23.58 -4.43 -20.07
N GLU A 151 -24.28 -3.37 -20.46
CA GLU A 151 -24.42 -2.98 -21.84
C GLU A 151 -23.22 -2.20 -22.37
N LEU A 152 -22.30 -1.81 -21.50
CA LEU A 152 -21.12 -1.07 -21.88
C LEU A 152 -20.22 -1.92 -22.77
N ASN A 153 -20.22 -1.62 -24.03
CA ASN A 153 -19.35 -2.27 -24.97
C ASN A 153 -18.01 -1.55 -25.01
N ILE A 154 -17.04 -2.07 -24.30
CA ILE A 154 -15.69 -1.53 -24.27
C ILE A 154 -15.07 -1.66 -25.64
N GLY A 155 -14.62 -0.57 -26.17
CA GLY A 155 -14.15 -0.44 -27.56
C GLY A 155 -15.04 0.44 -28.42
N LYS A 156 -16.24 0.79 -27.94
CA LYS A 156 -17.04 1.87 -28.48
C LYS A 156 -16.70 3.19 -27.80
N THR A 157 -17.24 4.27 -28.33
CA THR A 157 -17.08 5.58 -27.73
C THR A 157 -17.71 5.63 -26.34
N VAL A 158 -16.92 5.99 -25.37
CA VAL A 158 -17.35 6.16 -23.98
C VAL A 158 -17.38 7.64 -23.67
N PHE A 159 -18.50 8.13 -23.18
CA PHE A 159 -18.64 9.49 -22.73
C PHE A 159 -18.67 9.51 -21.21
N VAL A 160 -17.76 10.26 -20.63
CA VAL A 160 -17.71 10.50 -19.20
C VAL A 160 -17.92 11.98 -18.95
N THR A 161 -18.93 12.29 -18.18
CA THR A 161 -19.21 13.67 -17.80
C THR A 161 -18.64 13.95 -16.42
N LEU A 162 -17.77 14.92 -16.33
CA LEU A 162 -17.20 15.36 -15.06
C LEU A 162 -18.27 15.92 -14.16
N GLY A 163 -18.32 15.44 -12.92
CA GLY A 163 -19.26 15.92 -11.92
C GLY A 163 -20.70 15.50 -12.13
N ALA A 164 -20.98 14.59 -13.06
CA ALA A 164 -22.29 14.05 -13.30
C ALA A 164 -22.29 12.54 -13.24
N SER A 165 -23.46 11.95 -13.19
CA SER A 165 -23.62 10.52 -13.38
C SER A 165 -22.94 10.09 -14.65
N CYS A 166 -22.27 8.99 -14.62
CA CYS A 166 -21.62 8.49 -15.78
C CYS A 166 -22.52 8.24 -16.93
N ILE A 167 -22.02 8.49 -18.07
CA ILE A 167 -22.74 8.44 -19.29
C ILE A 167 -21.97 7.60 -20.28
N LEU A 168 -22.68 6.98 -21.08
CA LEU A 168 -22.15 6.08 -22.09
C LEU A 168 -22.81 6.18 -23.39
#